data_e000d3064def4285f0e264af75e30129
#
_entry.id   e000d3064def4285f0e264af75e30129
#
_cell.length_a   1.000
_cell.length_b   1.000
_cell.length_c   1.000
_cell.angle_alpha   90.00
_cell.angle_beta   90.00
_cell.angle_gamma   90.00
#
_symmetry.space_group_name_H-M   'P 1'
#
loop_
_entity.id
_entity.type
_entity.pdbx_description
1 polymer ?
#
loop_
_entity_poly.entity_id
_entity_poly.type
_entity_poly.pdbx_seq_one_letter_code
_entity_poly.pdbx_strand_id
1 'polypeptide(L)'
;MTDTALAAAPEPIADPAKTSFDEVAITVANPETIRSWSKGEVKNPETINYRTFKPEKGGLFCERIFGPTRDWECSCGKYKRIKHKNVVCDRCGVEVTLSRVRRERMGHIDLAVPVSHIWFYKCMPSRIGLMLDLTGRQLERVIYYEDYIVIDPGKTPFELSLIHI
;
A
#
# COMPACT_ATOMS: atom_id res chain seq x y z
N MET A 1 -32.13 -14.53 3.18
CA MET A 1 -31.00 -14.79 4.07
C MET A 1 -29.99 -15.56 3.25
N THR A 2 -29.10 -14.86 2.60
CA THR A 2 -28.06 -15.46 1.75
C THR A 2 -26.72 -15.20 2.44
N ASP A 3 -26.14 -16.31 2.93
CA ASP A 3 -24.81 -16.33 3.53
C ASP A 3 -23.78 -15.83 2.52
N THR A 4 -23.26 -14.63 2.76
CA THR A 4 -22.08 -14.13 2.08
C THR A 4 -20.87 -14.80 2.71
N ALA A 5 -20.41 -15.89 2.12
CA ALA A 5 -19.16 -16.52 2.50
C ALA A 5 -18.03 -15.49 2.44
N LEU A 6 -17.46 -15.16 3.60
CA LEU A 6 -16.23 -14.39 3.69
C LEU A 6 -15.15 -15.17 2.92
N ALA A 7 -14.67 -14.59 1.85
CA ALA A 7 -13.54 -15.14 1.10
C ALA A 7 -12.33 -15.24 2.04
N ALA A 8 -11.84 -16.44 2.25
CA ALA A 8 -10.64 -16.70 3.02
C ALA A 8 -9.46 -15.87 2.46
N ALA A 9 -8.63 -15.34 3.36
CA ALA A 9 -7.42 -14.63 2.97
C ALA A 9 -6.54 -15.55 2.11
N PRO A 10 -5.94 -15.04 1.02
CA PRO A 10 -5.06 -15.85 0.19
C PRO A 10 -3.87 -16.36 1.00
N GLU A 11 -3.61 -17.65 0.91
CA GLU A 11 -2.45 -18.27 1.55
C GLU A 11 -1.13 -17.66 1.05
N PRO A 12 -0.06 -17.67 1.86
CA PRO A 12 1.24 -17.12 1.46
C PRO A 12 1.74 -17.85 0.20
N ILE A 13 2.10 -17.05 -0.79
CA ILE A 13 2.58 -17.51 -2.10
C ILE A 13 3.70 -18.52 -1.92
N ALA A 14 3.41 -19.78 -2.24
CA ALA A 14 4.38 -20.86 -2.31
C ALA A 14 5.44 -20.57 -3.39
N ASP A 15 6.60 -21.21 -3.29
CA ASP A 15 7.77 -21.02 -4.15
C ASP A 15 7.38 -20.86 -5.64
N PRO A 16 7.77 -19.78 -6.32
CA PRO A 16 7.35 -19.48 -7.70
C PRO A 16 7.78 -20.55 -8.73
N ALA A 17 8.66 -21.47 -8.34
CA ALA A 17 9.13 -22.55 -9.22
C ALA A 17 8.19 -23.77 -9.31
N LYS A 18 7.11 -23.83 -8.50
CA LYS A 18 6.24 -25.01 -8.40
C LYS A 18 4.74 -24.73 -8.48
N THR A 19 4.32 -23.50 -8.70
CA THR A 19 2.90 -23.15 -8.81
C THR A 19 2.39 -23.42 -10.22
N SER A 20 1.73 -24.55 -10.42
CA SER A 20 0.83 -24.74 -11.55
C SER A 20 -0.54 -24.16 -11.18
N PHE A 21 -1.11 -23.33 -12.04
CA PHE A 21 -2.43 -22.76 -11.87
C PHE A 21 -3.18 -22.84 -13.19
N ASP A 22 -4.48 -23.07 -13.12
CA ASP A 22 -5.34 -23.22 -14.31
C ASP A 22 -5.90 -21.85 -14.74
N GLU A 23 -6.07 -20.92 -13.78
CA GLU A 23 -6.59 -19.58 -14.06
C GLU A 23 -6.00 -18.52 -13.13
N VAL A 24 -6.04 -17.27 -13.59
CA VAL A 24 -5.60 -16.09 -12.81
C VAL A 24 -6.75 -15.10 -12.72
N ALA A 25 -7.13 -14.72 -11.51
CA ALA A 25 -8.13 -13.69 -11.25
C ALA A 25 -7.48 -12.40 -10.75
N ILE A 26 -7.88 -11.27 -11.34
CA ILE A 26 -7.45 -9.95 -10.89
C ILE A 26 -8.59 -9.30 -10.13
N THR A 27 -8.37 -9.03 -8.85
CA THR A 27 -9.37 -8.46 -7.94
C THR A 27 -8.83 -7.23 -7.23
N VAL A 28 -9.75 -6.39 -6.72
CA VAL A 28 -9.38 -5.24 -5.90
C VAL A 28 -9.20 -5.70 -4.45
N ALA A 29 -8.03 -5.44 -3.87
CA ALA A 29 -7.79 -5.69 -2.47
C ALA A 29 -8.39 -4.58 -1.60
N ASN A 30 -9.03 -4.95 -0.48
CA ASN A 30 -9.47 -4.00 0.52
C ASN A 30 -8.30 -3.55 1.44
N PRO A 31 -8.44 -2.47 2.22
CA PRO A 31 -7.39 -1.99 3.11
C PRO A 31 -6.95 -3.04 4.16
N GLU A 32 -7.87 -3.85 4.66
CA GLU A 32 -7.59 -4.91 5.64
C GLU A 32 -6.72 -6.02 5.03
N THR A 33 -7.02 -6.41 3.80
CA THR A 33 -6.21 -7.37 3.04
C THR A 33 -4.79 -6.84 2.84
N ILE A 34 -4.64 -5.58 2.45
CA ILE A 34 -3.32 -4.94 2.28
C ILE A 34 -2.54 -4.91 3.60
N ARG A 35 -3.21 -4.57 4.71
CA ARG A 35 -2.58 -4.60 6.04
C ARG A 35 -2.17 -6.00 6.47
N SER A 36 -2.93 -7.03 6.11
CA SER A 36 -2.58 -8.42 6.43
C SER A 36 -1.31 -8.88 5.70
N TRP A 37 -1.06 -8.40 4.49
CA TRP A 37 0.16 -8.68 3.74
C TRP A 37 1.38 -7.89 4.22
N SER A 38 1.13 -6.75 4.86
CA SER A 38 2.17 -5.81 5.24
C SER A 38 2.99 -6.28 6.44
N LYS A 39 4.30 -6.07 6.38
CA LYS A 39 5.23 -6.26 7.50
C LYS A 39 5.41 -5.01 8.37
N GLY A 40 4.80 -3.90 7.98
CA GLY A 40 4.82 -2.66 8.75
C GLY A 40 4.47 -1.42 7.94
N GLU A 41 4.18 -0.35 8.65
CA GLU A 41 3.83 0.96 8.09
C GLU A 41 5.08 1.75 7.75
N VAL A 42 5.09 2.35 6.55
CA VAL A 42 6.10 3.32 6.12
C VAL A 42 5.62 4.72 6.51
N LYS A 43 6.32 5.36 7.46
CA LYS A 43 5.95 6.67 8.01
C LYS A 43 6.68 7.84 7.38
N ASN A 44 7.88 7.59 6.85
CA ASN A 44 8.76 8.62 6.31
C ASN A 44 8.95 8.44 4.81
N PRO A 45 8.97 9.54 4.02
CA PRO A 45 9.21 9.47 2.59
C PRO A 45 10.69 9.23 2.24
N GLU A 46 11.57 9.25 3.22
CA GLU A 46 13.01 9.08 3.03
C GLU A 46 13.36 7.67 2.55
N THR A 47 14.37 7.57 1.70
CA THR A 47 14.85 6.30 1.14
C THR A 47 16.12 5.85 1.82
N ILE A 48 17.21 6.56 1.59
CA ILE A 48 18.54 6.27 2.12
C ILE A 48 19.15 7.50 2.76
N ASN A 49 20.03 7.28 3.73
CA ASN A 49 20.88 8.35 4.25
C ASN A 49 22.04 8.60 3.29
N TYR A 50 22.12 9.81 2.72
CA TYR A 50 23.14 10.16 1.73
C TYR A 50 24.59 10.13 2.26
N ARG A 51 24.78 10.22 3.57
CA ARG A 51 26.11 10.14 4.20
C ARG A 51 26.57 8.70 4.38
N THR A 52 25.67 7.81 4.78
CA THR A 52 25.99 6.42 5.15
C THR A 52 25.58 5.40 4.09
N PHE A 53 24.78 5.81 3.11
CA PHE A 53 24.16 4.97 2.08
C PHE A 53 23.32 3.81 2.64
N LYS A 54 22.91 3.91 3.90
CA LYS A 54 22.03 2.93 4.53
C LYS A 54 20.57 3.36 4.45
N PRO A 55 19.64 2.41 4.34
CA PRO A 55 18.21 2.69 4.38
C PRO A 55 17.80 3.41 5.67
N GLU A 56 16.98 4.46 5.54
CA GLU A 56 16.45 5.19 6.68
C GLU A 56 15.37 4.36 7.41
N LYS A 57 15.35 4.51 8.73
CA LYS A 57 14.36 3.81 9.57
C LYS A 57 12.95 4.38 9.34
N GLY A 58 11.99 3.49 9.11
CA GLY A 58 10.61 3.88 8.82
C GLY A 58 10.40 4.46 7.44
N GLY A 59 11.43 4.51 6.61
CA GLY A 59 11.38 4.99 5.23
C GLY A 59 11.00 3.92 4.22
N LEU A 60 10.99 4.32 2.95
CA LEU A 60 10.59 3.47 1.83
C LEU A 60 11.49 2.23 1.61
N PHE A 61 12.71 2.23 2.14
CA PHE A 61 13.65 1.11 2.07
C PHE A 61 14.01 0.51 3.43
N CYS A 62 13.21 0.79 4.45
CA CYS A 62 13.47 0.37 5.82
C CYS A 62 13.77 -1.13 5.93
N GLU A 63 14.94 -1.48 6.51
CA GLU A 63 15.35 -2.88 6.69
C GLU A 63 14.50 -3.62 7.72
N ARG A 64 13.87 -2.91 8.65
CA ARG A 64 12.96 -3.50 9.64
C ARG A 64 11.67 -4.01 9.01
N ILE A 65 11.15 -3.28 8.01
CA ILE A 65 9.90 -3.62 7.31
C ILE A 65 10.18 -4.63 6.20
N PHE A 66 11.13 -4.33 5.33
CA PHE A 66 11.37 -5.10 4.10
C PHE A 66 12.44 -6.18 4.25
N GLY A 67 13.26 -6.12 5.27
CA GLY A 67 14.34 -7.06 5.48
C GLY A 67 15.74 -6.47 5.27
N PRO A 68 16.79 -7.25 5.57
CA PRO A 68 18.17 -6.80 5.51
C PRO A 68 18.64 -6.53 4.08
N THR A 69 19.58 -5.62 3.91
CA THR A 69 20.23 -5.34 2.61
C THR A 69 21.32 -6.35 2.27
N ARG A 70 21.87 -7.04 3.28
CA ARG A 70 22.89 -8.10 3.11
C ARG A 70 22.40 -9.39 3.70
N ASP A 71 22.76 -10.49 3.07
CA ASP A 71 22.38 -11.82 3.52
C ASP A 71 22.93 -12.12 4.93
N TRP A 72 22.05 -12.58 5.79
CA TRP A 72 22.38 -13.02 7.14
C TRP A 72 23.05 -11.96 8.03
N GLU A 73 22.80 -10.67 7.77
CA GLU A 73 23.35 -9.58 8.55
C GLU A 73 22.26 -8.58 8.95
N CYS A 74 22.19 -8.20 10.22
CA CYS A 74 21.29 -7.12 10.66
C CYS A 74 21.91 -5.74 10.37
N SER A 75 21.08 -4.69 10.34
CA SER A 75 21.52 -3.33 10.00
C SER A 75 22.62 -2.77 10.89
N CYS A 76 22.60 -3.10 12.19
CA CYS A 76 23.63 -2.63 13.15
C CYS A 76 24.88 -3.50 13.18
N GLY A 77 24.90 -4.64 12.49
CA GLY A 77 26.03 -5.55 12.45
C GLY A 77 26.23 -6.42 13.69
N LYS A 78 25.31 -6.37 14.68
CA LYS A 78 25.40 -7.20 15.90
C LYS A 78 25.30 -8.69 15.59
N TYR A 79 24.35 -9.06 14.76
CA TYR A 79 24.14 -10.44 14.31
C TYR A 79 24.61 -10.57 12.87
N LYS A 80 25.53 -11.51 12.64
CA LYS A 80 26.08 -11.84 11.34
C LYS A 80 26.13 -13.35 11.19
N ARG A 81 26.08 -13.82 9.94
CA ARG A 81 26.15 -15.22 9.53
C ARG A 81 24.87 -16.02 9.82
N ILE A 82 24.77 -17.13 9.14
CA ILE A 82 23.61 -18.03 9.10
C ILE A 82 23.23 -18.64 10.46
N LYS A 83 24.17 -18.72 11.41
CA LYS A 83 23.90 -19.24 12.76
C LYS A 83 22.82 -18.48 13.52
N HIS A 84 22.54 -17.22 13.12
CA HIS A 84 21.51 -16.36 13.70
C HIS A 84 20.28 -16.25 12.80
N LYS A 85 20.05 -17.23 11.92
CA LYS A 85 18.90 -17.25 11.02
C LYS A 85 17.59 -16.99 11.78
N ASN A 86 16.74 -16.14 11.21
CA ASN A 86 15.41 -15.77 11.71
C ASN A 86 15.38 -15.08 13.10
N VAL A 87 16.55 -14.68 13.61
CA VAL A 87 16.60 -13.88 14.85
C VAL A 87 16.31 -12.42 14.52
N VAL A 88 15.36 -11.82 15.25
CA VAL A 88 15.12 -10.39 15.19
C VAL A 88 16.11 -9.70 16.11
N CYS A 89 16.89 -8.77 15.56
CA CYS A 89 17.88 -8.04 16.34
C CYS A 89 17.20 -7.13 17.36
N ASP A 90 17.52 -7.30 18.64
CA ASP A 90 17.04 -6.49 19.76
C ASP A 90 17.43 -4.99 19.64
N ARG A 91 18.57 -4.70 19.00
CA ARG A 91 19.09 -3.34 18.86
C ARG A 91 18.48 -2.58 17.67
N CYS A 92 18.39 -3.18 16.49
CA CYS A 92 17.93 -2.51 15.28
C CYS A 92 16.55 -2.99 14.78
N GLY A 93 16.02 -4.09 15.33
CA GLY A 93 14.72 -4.67 14.95
C GLY A 93 14.72 -5.35 13.59
N VAL A 94 15.87 -5.55 12.95
CA VAL A 94 15.98 -6.20 11.64
C VAL A 94 16.13 -7.71 11.83
N GLU A 95 15.33 -8.46 11.10
CA GLU A 95 15.40 -9.92 11.08
C GLU A 95 16.60 -10.39 10.25
N VAL A 96 17.34 -11.34 10.78
CA VAL A 96 18.51 -11.93 10.09
C VAL A 96 18.05 -13.00 9.12
N THR A 97 17.93 -12.63 7.85
CA THR A 97 17.46 -13.49 6.76
C THR A 97 18.17 -13.14 5.46
N LEU A 98 17.77 -13.77 4.37
CA LEU A 98 18.29 -13.45 3.04
C LEU A 98 17.80 -12.09 2.56
N SER A 99 18.64 -11.34 1.87
CA SER A 99 18.28 -10.04 1.27
C SER A 99 17.19 -10.17 0.20
N ARG A 100 17.03 -11.35 -0.40
CA ARG A 100 15.98 -11.66 -1.38
C ARG A 100 14.56 -11.36 -0.87
N VAL A 101 14.32 -11.52 0.44
CA VAL A 101 13.00 -11.25 1.04
C VAL A 101 12.52 -9.81 0.83
N ARG A 102 13.42 -8.88 0.53
CA ARG A 102 13.07 -7.49 0.19
C ARG A 102 12.24 -7.34 -1.08
N ARG A 103 12.29 -8.34 -1.97
CA ARG A 103 11.48 -8.40 -3.19
C ARG A 103 10.10 -9.02 -2.96
N GLU A 104 9.91 -9.70 -1.84
CA GLU A 104 8.70 -10.46 -1.50
C GLU A 104 7.86 -9.75 -0.43
N ARG A 105 8.52 -9.06 0.51
CA ARG A 105 7.84 -8.39 1.62
C ARG A 105 7.18 -7.10 1.19
N MET A 106 5.94 -6.92 1.64
CA MET A 106 5.16 -5.72 1.44
C MET A 106 5.11 -4.87 2.71
N GLY A 107 5.08 -3.56 2.55
CA GLY A 107 4.73 -2.59 3.56
C GLY A 107 3.49 -1.84 3.13
N HIS A 108 2.92 -1.01 4.00
CA HIS A 108 1.79 -0.15 3.67
C HIS A 108 2.05 1.29 4.09
N ILE A 109 1.32 2.19 3.48
CA ILE A 109 1.26 3.61 3.84
C ILE A 109 -0.20 3.90 4.16
N ASP A 110 -0.47 4.36 5.39
CA ASP A 110 -1.79 4.84 5.75
C ASP A 110 -1.98 6.24 5.18
N LEU A 111 -3.01 6.39 4.33
CA LEU A 111 -3.33 7.66 3.71
C LEU A 111 -4.11 8.55 4.71
N ALA A 112 -3.85 9.86 4.68
CA ALA A 112 -4.55 10.81 5.54
C ALA A 112 -6.06 10.89 5.25
N VAL A 113 -6.44 10.66 3.98
CA VAL A 113 -7.82 10.63 3.50
C VAL A 113 -8.01 9.47 2.53
N PRO A 114 -9.23 8.91 2.42
CA PRO A 114 -9.54 7.90 1.41
C PRO A 114 -9.31 8.45 0.00
N VAL A 115 -8.76 7.63 -0.87
CA VAL A 115 -8.51 7.96 -2.28
C VAL A 115 -9.27 6.99 -3.16
N SER A 116 -9.91 7.52 -4.22
CA SER A 116 -10.64 6.70 -5.19
C SER A 116 -9.71 5.81 -5.99
N HIS A 117 -10.09 4.53 -6.10
CA HIS A 117 -9.37 3.60 -6.95
C HIS A 117 -9.58 3.97 -8.43
N ILE A 118 -8.51 3.92 -9.20
CA ILE A 118 -8.49 4.33 -10.62
C ILE A 118 -9.54 3.60 -11.49
N TRP A 119 -9.87 2.35 -11.17
CA TRP A 119 -10.89 1.58 -11.92
C TRP A 119 -12.29 2.16 -11.81
N PHE A 120 -12.61 2.89 -10.75
CA PHE A 120 -13.94 3.46 -10.55
C PHE A 120 -14.08 4.88 -11.09
N TYR A 121 -12.96 5.59 -11.28
CA TYR A 121 -13.05 6.96 -11.77
C TYR A 121 -12.47 7.17 -13.18
N LYS A 122 -11.37 6.52 -13.57
CA LYS A 122 -10.68 6.78 -14.84
C LYS A 122 -11.08 5.81 -15.98
N CYS A 123 -11.84 4.77 -15.69
CA CYS A 123 -12.43 3.91 -16.73
C CYS A 123 -13.51 4.64 -17.49
N MET A 124 -13.63 4.36 -18.78
CA MET A 124 -14.70 4.89 -19.63
C MET A 124 -15.78 3.82 -19.82
N PRO A 125 -17.04 4.05 -19.38
CA PRO A 125 -17.55 5.19 -18.62
C PRO A 125 -17.10 5.16 -17.14
N SER A 126 -16.89 6.34 -16.55
CA SER A 126 -16.56 6.48 -15.12
C SER A 126 -17.77 6.10 -14.25
N ARG A 127 -17.64 5.08 -13.40
CA ARG A 127 -18.74 4.65 -12.54
C ARG A 127 -19.09 5.71 -11.49
N ILE A 128 -18.08 6.34 -10.89
CA ILE A 128 -18.30 7.43 -9.92
C ILE A 128 -18.90 8.64 -10.63
N GLY A 129 -18.39 9.02 -11.81
CA GLY A 129 -18.93 10.11 -12.60
C GLY A 129 -20.40 9.93 -12.95
N LEU A 130 -20.79 8.75 -13.37
CA LEU A 130 -22.20 8.42 -13.67
C LEU A 130 -23.11 8.49 -12.43
N MET A 131 -22.63 8.04 -11.27
CA MET A 131 -23.40 8.07 -10.03
C MET A 131 -23.62 9.50 -9.50
N LEU A 132 -22.66 10.38 -9.74
CA LEU A 132 -22.68 11.77 -9.27
C LEU A 132 -23.13 12.76 -10.36
N ASP A 133 -23.43 12.28 -11.56
CA ASP A 133 -23.74 13.11 -12.75
C ASP A 133 -22.64 14.14 -13.06
N LEU A 134 -21.38 13.72 -12.88
CA LEU A 134 -20.21 14.54 -13.14
C LEU A 134 -19.46 14.06 -14.38
N THR A 135 -18.99 15.03 -15.17
CA THR A 135 -18.07 14.72 -16.26
C THR A 135 -16.72 14.26 -15.72
N GLY A 136 -16.00 13.43 -16.48
CA GLY A 136 -14.67 12.94 -16.05
C GLY A 136 -13.69 14.05 -15.69
N ARG A 137 -13.75 15.20 -16.39
CA ARG A 137 -12.92 16.38 -16.10
C ARG A 137 -13.27 17.05 -14.77
N GLN A 138 -14.56 17.17 -14.48
CA GLN A 138 -15.03 17.72 -13.20
C GLN A 138 -14.65 16.81 -12.05
N LEU A 139 -14.84 15.50 -12.20
CA LEU A 139 -14.47 14.51 -11.21
C LEU A 139 -12.97 14.53 -10.92
N GLU A 140 -12.16 14.66 -11.97
CA GLU A 140 -10.69 14.73 -11.84
C GLU A 140 -10.27 15.96 -11.02
N ARG A 141 -10.86 17.13 -11.26
CA ARG A 141 -10.57 18.35 -10.50
C ARG A 141 -10.87 18.18 -9.00
N VAL A 142 -11.96 17.51 -8.66
CA VAL A 142 -12.30 17.23 -7.25
C VAL A 142 -11.32 16.24 -6.63
N ILE A 143 -10.99 15.16 -7.32
CA ILE A 143 -10.08 14.11 -6.82
C ILE A 143 -8.65 14.64 -6.61
N TYR A 144 -8.20 15.56 -7.48
CA TYR A 144 -6.87 16.19 -7.36
C TYR A 144 -6.87 17.47 -6.52
N TYR A 145 -7.96 17.75 -5.79
CA TYR A 145 -8.08 18.90 -4.88
C TYR A 145 -7.95 20.27 -5.56
N GLU A 146 -8.33 20.38 -6.83
CA GLU A 146 -8.42 21.65 -7.55
C GLU A 146 -9.74 22.37 -7.26
N ASP A 147 -10.82 21.63 -7.07
CA ASP A 147 -12.18 22.14 -6.80
C ASP A 147 -12.81 21.45 -5.59
N TYR A 148 -13.79 22.11 -5.01
CA TYR A 148 -14.70 21.53 -4.03
C TYR A 148 -16.01 21.09 -4.70
N ILE A 149 -16.60 20.01 -4.19
CA ILE A 149 -17.98 19.63 -4.52
C ILE A 149 -18.90 20.11 -3.40
N VAL A 150 -20.01 20.75 -3.77
CA VAL A 150 -21.04 21.17 -2.81
C VAL A 150 -21.88 19.95 -2.45
N ILE A 151 -21.82 19.52 -1.18
CA ILE A 151 -22.61 18.39 -0.68
C ILE A 151 -23.99 18.86 -0.20
N ASP A 152 -24.05 20.03 0.45
CA ASP A 152 -25.28 20.64 0.93
C ASP A 152 -25.24 22.15 0.61
N PRO A 153 -26.08 22.62 -0.31
CA PRO A 153 -26.13 24.04 -0.69
C PRO A 153 -26.85 24.93 0.35
N GLY A 154 -27.49 24.33 1.36
CA GLY A 154 -28.24 25.05 2.37
C GLY A 154 -29.37 25.89 1.77
N LYS A 155 -29.42 27.22 2.09
CA LYS A 155 -30.42 28.17 1.58
C LYS A 155 -29.97 28.88 0.29
N THR A 156 -28.84 28.54 -0.27
CA THR A 156 -28.33 29.17 -1.50
C THR A 156 -28.91 28.48 -2.74
N PRO A 157 -29.14 29.23 -3.84
CA PRO A 157 -29.68 28.65 -5.07
C PRO A 157 -28.67 27.82 -5.88
N PHE A 158 -27.61 27.37 -5.26
CA PHE A 158 -26.61 26.52 -5.92
C PHE A 158 -27.12 25.09 -5.98
N GLU A 159 -27.26 24.55 -7.15
CA GLU A 159 -27.33 23.10 -7.37
C GLU A 159 -25.99 22.42 -7.01
N LEU A 160 -25.96 21.09 -6.99
CA LEU A 160 -24.74 20.34 -6.90
C LEU A 160 -23.73 20.81 -7.96
N SER A 161 -22.92 21.78 -7.61
CA SER A 161 -21.97 22.41 -8.53
C SER A 161 -20.57 22.41 -7.96
N LEU A 162 -19.61 22.47 -8.84
CA LEU A 162 -18.20 22.60 -8.45
C LEU A 162 -17.91 24.06 -8.11
N ILE A 163 -17.32 24.30 -6.96
CA ILE A 163 -16.77 25.61 -6.61
C ILE A 163 -15.29 25.58 -6.91
N HIS A 164 -14.87 26.43 -7.82
CA HIS A 164 -13.46 26.64 -8.12
C HIS A 164 -12.78 27.34 -6.95
N ILE A 165 -11.67 26.83 -6.54
CA ILE A 165 -10.79 27.44 -5.52
C ILE A 165 -10.07 28.62 -6.12
#